data_14296c652e3a1c2ce9675979b50f1cac
#
_entry.id   14296c652e3a1c2ce9675979b50f1cac
#
_cell.length_a   1.000
_cell.length_b   1.000
_cell.length_c   1.000
_cell.angle_alpha   90.00
_cell.angle_beta   90.00
_cell.angle_gamma   90.00
#
_symmetry.space_group_name_H-M   'P 1'
#
loop_
_entity.id
_entity.type
_entity.pdbx_description
1 polymer ?
#
loop_
_entity_poly.entity_id
_entity_poly.type
_entity_poly.pdbx_seq_one_letter_code
_entity_poly.pdbx_strand_id
1 'polypeptide(L)'
;QAYLHLQGLKPFERPLIVGTELVSLSAVMSCRRAGIRPVAMLERNARATARWPLSLFPRLCGVPMHFSSELLEIEGRGRVEAARVRLGDGRVERIACDGILLSGRFVPESSLVRLSHLELDPASGGPRIDQFGRCSDPAYFAAGNLLRPIETAGWSFREGRRIAGLLAADLRAELPSAAPGIAIDCSGPLKLCVPQRLLADPTPGLAHLQLRVSEAASGRLRILADGRPVWERALSCLPERRLLVPLAALRLPPDTRRLEVAFLTSGH
;
A
#
# COMPACT_ATOMS: atom_id res chain seq x y z
N GLN A 1 7.60 -6.70 -16.51
CA GLN A 1 6.88 -8.00 -16.58
C GLN A 1 6.28 -8.22 -17.97
N ALA A 2 5.62 -7.22 -18.58
CA ALA A 2 5.05 -7.36 -19.92
C ALA A 2 6.08 -7.84 -20.96
N TYR A 3 7.25 -7.22 -21.03
CA TYR A 3 8.31 -7.65 -21.94
C TYR A 3 8.71 -9.09 -21.72
N LEU A 4 8.99 -9.51 -20.47
CA LEU A 4 9.45 -10.87 -20.17
C LEU A 4 8.36 -11.93 -20.34
N HIS A 5 7.14 -11.68 -19.86
CA HIS A 5 6.11 -12.72 -19.78
C HIS A 5 5.15 -12.73 -20.97
N LEU A 6 4.88 -11.58 -21.59
CA LEU A 6 3.95 -11.51 -22.72
C LEU A 6 4.67 -11.49 -24.07
N GLN A 7 5.87 -10.90 -24.14
CA GLN A 7 6.60 -10.73 -25.39
C GLN A 7 7.85 -11.61 -25.49
N GLY A 8 8.27 -12.26 -24.40
CA GLY A 8 9.49 -13.08 -24.36
C GLY A 8 10.79 -12.29 -24.54
N LEU A 9 10.74 -10.96 -24.39
CA LEU A 9 11.87 -10.06 -24.61
C LEU A 9 12.60 -9.77 -23.30
N LYS A 10 13.95 -9.75 -23.37
CA LYS A 10 14.81 -9.28 -22.27
C LYS A 10 15.13 -7.80 -22.48
N PRO A 11 14.55 -6.89 -21.71
CA PRO A 11 14.79 -5.44 -21.87
C PRO A 11 16.18 -5.01 -21.37
N PHE A 12 16.82 -5.82 -20.52
CA PHE A 12 18.14 -5.61 -19.92
C PHE A 12 18.72 -6.94 -19.43
N GLU A 13 20.01 -6.97 -19.14
CA GLU A 13 20.72 -8.14 -18.59
C GLU A 13 21.21 -7.92 -17.15
N ARG A 14 21.55 -6.69 -16.79
CA ARG A 14 22.16 -6.32 -15.51
C ARG A 14 21.47 -5.11 -14.87
N PRO A 15 20.17 -5.20 -14.52
CA PRO A 15 19.45 -4.07 -13.97
C PRO A 15 19.83 -3.80 -12.51
N LEU A 16 19.68 -2.52 -12.09
CA LEU A 16 19.61 -2.10 -10.71
C LEU A 16 18.12 -2.12 -10.27
N ILE A 17 17.84 -2.68 -9.10
CA ILE A 17 16.47 -2.72 -8.54
C ILE A 17 16.35 -1.67 -7.43
N VAL A 18 15.33 -0.83 -7.47
CA VAL A 18 15.04 0.19 -6.45
C VAL A 18 13.77 -0.22 -5.70
N GLY A 19 13.93 -0.49 -4.40
CA GLY A 19 12.89 -0.99 -3.49
C GLY A 19 13.16 -2.43 -3.03
N THR A 20 12.57 -2.82 -1.91
CA THR A 20 12.70 -4.14 -1.27
C THR A 20 11.36 -4.73 -0.84
N GLU A 21 10.26 -4.30 -1.46
CA GLU A 21 8.92 -4.81 -1.23
C GLU A 21 8.78 -6.21 -1.87
N LEU A 22 7.65 -6.88 -1.62
CA LEU A 22 7.38 -8.20 -2.21
C LEU A 22 7.41 -8.19 -3.75
N VAL A 23 7.05 -7.06 -4.37
CA VAL A 23 7.12 -6.90 -5.84
C VAL A 23 8.57 -6.92 -6.32
N SER A 24 9.49 -6.27 -5.60
CA SER A 24 10.94 -6.32 -5.90
C SER A 24 11.49 -7.74 -5.80
N LEU A 25 11.07 -8.50 -4.78
CA LEU A 25 11.47 -9.91 -4.65
C LEU A 25 10.94 -10.76 -5.81
N SER A 26 9.70 -10.51 -6.24
CA SER A 26 9.13 -11.12 -7.44
C SER A 26 9.91 -10.74 -8.70
N ALA A 27 10.39 -9.49 -8.79
CA ALA A 27 11.23 -9.04 -9.90
C ALA A 27 12.57 -9.76 -9.92
N VAL A 28 13.24 -9.95 -8.76
CA VAL A 28 14.47 -10.77 -8.66
C VAL A 28 14.23 -12.19 -9.17
N MET A 29 13.10 -12.81 -8.76
CA MET A 29 12.76 -14.18 -9.21
C MET A 29 12.51 -14.24 -10.72
N SER A 30 11.80 -13.26 -11.28
CA SER A 30 11.55 -13.16 -12.72
C SER A 30 12.84 -12.95 -13.51
N CYS A 31 13.73 -12.08 -13.02
CA CYS A 31 15.05 -11.87 -13.58
C CYS A 31 15.86 -13.17 -13.64
N ARG A 32 15.93 -13.89 -12.52
CA ARG A 32 16.66 -15.19 -12.48
C ARG A 32 16.14 -16.19 -13.48
N ARG A 33 14.82 -16.36 -13.57
CA ARG A 33 14.19 -17.28 -14.54
C ARG A 33 14.52 -16.91 -15.99
N ALA A 34 14.66 -15.61 -16.27
CA ALA A 34 15.02 -15.10 -17.58
C ALA A 34 16.54 -15.03 -17.84
N GLY A 35 17.39 -15.47 -16.91
CA GLY A 35 18.84 -15.36 -17.01
C GLY A 35 19.37 -13.93 -16.90
N ILE A 36 18.59 -13.03 -16.31
CA ILE A 36 18.96 -11.63 -16.00
C ILE A 36 19.59 -11.60 -14.62
N ARG A 37 20.67 -10.83 -14.45
CA ARG A 37 21.46 -10.75 -13.21
C ARG A 37 21.41 -9.33 -12.62
N PRO A 38 20.48 -9.02 -11.72
CA PRO A 38 20.46 -7.72 -11.06
C PRO A 38 21.80 -7.43 -10.38
N VAL A 39 22.31 -6.21 -10.56
CA VAL A 39 23.62 -5.80 -10.02
C VAL A 39 23.54 -5.47 -8.53
N ALA A 40 22.43 -4.88 -8.07
CA ALA A 40 22.16 -4.58 -6.69
C ALA A 40 20.67 -4.26 -6.47
N MET A 41 20.28 -4.19 -5.21
CA MET A 41 19.00 -3.61 -4.77
C MET A 41 19.26 -2.44 -3.85
N LEU A 42 18.49 -1.36 -4.01
CA LEU A 42 18.53 -0.17 -3.16
C LEU A 42 17.28 -0.11 -2.30
N GLU A 43 17.46 0.25 -1.04
CA GLU A 43 16.39 0.51 -0.10
C GLU A 43 16.65 1.84 0.64
N ARG A 44 15.66 2.73 0.60
CA ARG A 44 15.73 4.02 1.28
C ARG A 44 15.73 3.89 2.81
N ASN A 45 15.03 2.89 3.31
CA ASN A 45 14.95 2.61 4.74
C ASN A 45 16.21 1.88 5.24
N ALA A 46 16.47 1.94 6.55
CA ALA A 46 17.58 1.22 7.19
C ALA A 46 17.41 -0.32 7.17
N ARG A 47 16.26 -0.81 6.74
CA ARG A 47 15.96 -2.25 6.64
C ARG A 47 14.96 -2.53 5.52
N ALA A 48 14.95 -3.78 5.05
CA ALA A 48 14.04 -4.22 4.00
C ALA A 48 12.56 -4.01 4.38
N THR A 49 11.77 -3.54 3.42
CA THR A 49 10.31 -3.42 3.54
C THR A 49 9.65 -4.80 3.60
N ALA A 50 10.12 -5.78 2.82
CA ALA A 50 9.68 -7.16 2.93
C ALA A 50 10.00 -7.75 4.31
N ARG A 51 9.11 -8.62 4.82
CA ARG A 51 9.29 -9.26 6.14
C ARG A 51 10.29 -10.40 6.07
N TRP A 52 11.01 -10.60 7.18
CA TRP A 52 11.77 -11.83 7.40
C TRP A 52 10.83 -13.07 7.35
N PRO A 53 11.21 -14.22 6.78
CA PRO A 53 12.52 -14.51 6.16
C PRO A 53 12.62 -14.09 4.68
N LEU A 54 11.56 -13.62 4.04
CA LEU A 54 11.53 -13.29 2.61
C LEU A 54 12.56 -12.21 2.23
N SER A 55 12.87 -11.28 3.15
CA SER A 55 13.90 -10.26 2.95
C SER A 55 15.31 -10.81 2.74
N LEU A 56 15.57 -12.08 3.06
CA LEU A 56 16.85 -12.76 2.80
C LEU A 56 16.98 -13.26 1.35
N PHE A 57 15.87 -13.44 0.65
CA PHE A 57 15.81 -14.04 -0.66
C PHE A 57 16.76 -13.40 -1.69
N PRO A 58 16.85 -12.06 -1.84
CA PRO A 58 17.79 -11.46 -2.80
C PRO A 58 19.24 -11.84 -2.50
N ARG A 59 19.65 -11.83 -1.22
CA ARG A 59 21.01 -12.22 -0.81
C ARG A 59 21.31 -13.68 -1.15
N LEU A 60 20.35 -14.57 -0.93
CA LEU A 60 20.48 -15.99 -1.33
C LEU A 60 20.56 -16.15 -2.85
N CYS A 61 20.06 -15.16 -3.59
CA CYS A 61 20.19 -15.08 -5.04
C CYS A 61 21.50 -14.40 -5.52
N GLY A 62 22.40 -14.01 -4.61
CA GLY A 62 23.63 -13.31 -4.94
C GLY A 62 23.44 -11.85 -5.31
N VAL A 63 22.30 -11.22 -4.96
CA VAL A 63 22.03 -9.81 -5.25
C VAL A 63 22.35 -8.97 -4.00
N PRO A 64 23.37 -8.08 -4.06
CA PRO A 64 23.71 -7.17 -2.98
C PRO A 64 22.54 -6.25 -2.64
N MET A 65 22.38 -5.89 -1.36
CA MET A 65 21.35 -4.96 -0.90
C MET A 65 22.01 -3.81 -0.15
N HIS A 66 21.74 -2.59 -0.60
CA HIS A 66 22.19 -1.35 0.02
C HIS A 66 21.00 -0.68 0.71
N PHE A 67 21.08 -0.53 2.02
CA PHE A 67 20.08 0.14 2.85
C PHE A 67 20.44 1.60 3.07
N SER A 68 19.47 2.42 3.51
CA SER A 68 19.62 3.86 3.67
C SER A 68 20.20 4.51 2.40
N SER A 69 19.85 3.98 1.23
CA SER A 69 20.46 4.33 -0.05
C SER A 69 19.42 4.88 -1.02
N GLU A 70 19.84 5.84 -1.85
CA GLU A 70 18.97 6.57 -2.75
C GLU A 70 19.53 6.63 -4.16
N LEU A 71 18.67 6.38 -5.15
CA LEU A 71 18.99 6.64 -6.56
C LEU A 71 18.97 8.15 -6.80
N LEU A 72 20.09 8.73 -7.21
CA LEU A 72 20.23 10.15 -7.47
C LEU A 72 20.01 10.46 -8.95
N GLU A 73 20.62 9.68 -9.85
CA GLU A 73 20.64 9.97 -11.27
C GLU A 73 20.76 8.66 -12.09
N ILE A 74 20.17 8.66 -13.27
CA ILE A 74 20.30 7.59 -14.26
C ILE A 74 21.14 8.12 -15.43
N GLU A 75 22.27 7.48 -15.71
CA GLU A 75 23.20 7.86 -16.72
C GLU A 75 23.05 6.99 -17.98
N GLY A 76 23.24 7.58 -19.15
CA GLY A 76 23.30 6.89 -20.44
C GLY A 76 22.85 7.73 -21.61
N ARG A 77 23.20 7.29 -22.83
CA ARG A 77 22.76 7.91 -24.09
C ARG A 77 21.87 6.91 -24.85
N GLY A 78 20.56 7.19 -24.93
CA GLY A 78 19.59 6.31 -25.56
C GLY A 78 19.25 5.06 -24.77
N ARG A 79 20.15 4.56 -23.93
CA ARG A 79 19.95 3.46 -22.98
C ARG A 79 20.62 3.77 -21.65
N VAL A 80 20.17 3.07 -20.60
CA VAL A 80 20.82 3.14 -19.28
C VAL A 80 22.20 2.47 -19.36
N GLU A 81 23.22 3.13 -18.83
CA GLU A 81 24.62 2.64 -18.76
C GLU A 81 25.08 2.57 -17.30
N ALA A 82 24.56 3.41 -16.43
CA ALA A 82 24.86 3.41 -15.00
C ALA A 82 23.79 4.17 -14.20
N ALA A 83 23.88 4.03 -12.89
CA ALA A 83 23.15 4.83 -11.93
C ALA A 83 24.10 5.46 -10.91
N ARG A 84 23.88 6.73 -10.55
CA ARG A 84 24.52 7.36 -9.40
C ARG A 84 23.66 7.13 -8.17
N VAL A 85 24.26 6.60 -7.14
CA VAL A 85 23.58 6.15 -5.92
C VAL A 85 24.28 6.78 -4.72
N ARG A 86 23.50 7.39 -3.82
CA ARG A 86 23.98 7.75 -2.48
C ARG A 86 23.80 6.55 -1.57
N LEU A 87 24.88 6.07 -0.97
CA LEU A 87 24.87 4.99 0.02
C LEU A 87 24.57 5.50 1.43
N GLY A 88 24.25 4.58 2.34
CA GLY A 88 23.88 4.89 3.73
C GLY A 88 24.98 5.60 4.54
N ASP A 89 26.22 5.52 4.13
CA ASP A 89 27.38 6.24 4.70
C ASP A 89 27.60 7.64 4.06
N GLY A 90 26.70 8.04 3.14
CA GLY A 90 26.75 9.33 2.45
C GLY A 90 27.61 9.35 1.17
N ARG A 91 28.41 8.31 0.90
CA ARG A 91 29.20 8.22 -0.33
C ARG A 91 28.30 8.13 -1.54
N VAL A 92 28.73 8.76 -2.64
CA VAL A 92 28.06 8.64 -3.94
C VAL A 92 28.87 7.69 -4.81
N GLU A 93 28.23 6.60 -5.20
CA GLU A 93 28.83 5.61 -6.10
C GLU A 93 28.14 5.59 -7.45
N ARG A 94 28.92 5.25 -8.47
CA ARG A 94 28.43 4.98 -9.82
C ARG A 94 28.33 3.46 -10.01
N ILE A 95 27.10 2.95 -10.11
CA ILE A 95 26.83 1.53 -10.32
C ILE A 95 26.54 1.30 -11.80
N ALA A 96 27.41 0.55 -12.50
CA ALA A 96 27.20 0.18 -13.89
C ALA A 96 26.01 -0.80 -14.00
N CYS A 97 25.02 -0.44 -14.81
CA CYS A 97 23.81 -1.24 -15.04
C CYS A 97 23.23 -0.88 -16.41
N ASP A 98 22.45 -1.76 -17.01
CA ASP A 98 21.82 -1.57 -18.33
C ASP A 98 20.30 -1.36 -18.24
N GLY A 99 19.78 -1.20 -17.04
CA GLY A 99 18.38 -0.94 -16.77
C GLY A 99 18.09 -0.63 -15.31
N ILE A 100 16.98 0.06 -15.04
CA ILE A 100 16.50 0.35 -13.69
C ILE A 100 15.11 -0.26 -13.55
N LEU A 101 14.94 -1.10 -12.51
CA LEU A 101 13.65 -1.60 -12.07
C LEU A 101 13.19 -0.79 -10.87
N LEU A 102 12.25 0.11 -11.10
CA LEU A 102 11.63 0.87 -10.03
C LEU A 102 10.50 0.06 -9.41
N SER A 103 10.56 -0.14 -8.10
CA SER A 103 9.54 -0.74 -7.28
C SER A 103 9.15 0.24 -6.17
N GLY A 104 7.90 0.25 -5.79
CA GLY A 104 7.36 1.23 -4.84
C GLY A 104 6.68 2.42 -5.52
N ARG A 105 6.16 3.34 -4.71
CA ARG A 105 5.33 4.49 -5.14
C ARG A 105 4.17 4.08 -6.06
N PHE A 106 3.61 2.91 -5.83
CA PHE A 106 2.44 2.47 -6.56
C PHE A 106 1.25 3.38 -6.25
N VAL A 107 0.46 3.65 -7.27
CA VAL A 107 -0.83 4.33 -7.16
C VAL A 107 -1.92 3.41 -7.70
N PRO A 108 -3.15 3.50 -7.23
CA PRO A 108 -4.27 2.79 -7.83
C PRO A 108 -4.46 3.21 -9.29
N GLU A 109 -4.79 2.24 -10.15
CA GLU A 109 -5.24 2.55 -11.49
C GLU A 109 -6.68 3.06 -11.41
N SER A 110 -6.82 4.36 -11.22
CA SER A 110 -8.09 5.05 -10.97
C SER A 110 -8.55 5.93 -12.15
N SER A 111 -8.05 5.68 -13.37
CA SER A 111 -8.38 6.48 -14.55
C SER A 111 -9.88 6.59 -14.79
N LEU A 112 -10.63 5.48 -14.71
CA LEU A 112 -12.08 5.49 -14.86
C LEU A 112 -12.80 6.27 -13.76
N VAL A 113 -12.31 6.14 -12.51
CA VAL A 113 -12.86 6.89 -11.38
C VAL A 113 -12.64 8.39 -11.56
N ARG A 114 -11.43 8.79 -12.03
CA ARG A 114 -11.09 10.20 -12.32
C ARG A 114 -11.94 10.83 -13.41
N LEU A 115 -12.41 10.03 -14.35
CA LEU A 115 -13.27 10.46 -15.45
C LEU A 115 -14.76 10.37 -15.10
N SER A 116 -15.10 9.93 -13.90
CA SER A 116 -16.47 9.80 -13.42
C SER A 116 -16.83 10.89 -12.40
N HIS A 117 -18.05 10.83 -11.87
CA HIS A 117 -18.53 11.67 -10.77
C HIS A 117 -18.15 11.14 -9.37
N LEU A 118 -17.45 10.01 -9.28
CA LEU A 118 -17.08 9.40 -8.00
C LEU A 118 -15.98 10.18 -7.29
N GLU A 119 -16.10 10.31 -5.98
CA GLU A 119 -15.11 10.96 -5.15
C GLU A 119 -13.85 10.11 -5.00
N LEU A 120 -12.69 10.74 -5.24
CA LEU A 120 -11.39 10.16 -4.97
C LEU A 120 -10.89 10.55 -3.58
N ASP A 121 -10.26 9.60 -2.92
CA ASP A 121 -9.49 9.88 -1.71
C ASP A 121 -8.06 10.30 -2.11
N PRO A 122 -7.63 11.53 -1.81
CA PRO A 122 -6.31 12.02 -2.19
C PRO A 122 -5.17 11.25 -1.51
N ALA A 123 -5.42 10.65 -0.35
CA ALA A 123 -4.42 9.93 0.42
C ALA A 123 -4.10 8.54 -0.19
N SER A 124 -5.10 7.82 -0.63
CA SER A 124 -4.94 6.50 -1.27
C SER A 124 -4.84 6.58 -2.79
N GLY A 125 -5.43 7.59 -3.41
CA GLY A 125 -5.60 7.73 -4.87
C GLY A 125 -6.70 6.85 -5.45
N GLY A 126 -7.43 6.11 -4.61
CA GLY A 126 -8.58 5.30 -4.97
C GLY A 126 -9.92 5.99 -4.69
N PRO A 127 -11.06 5.39 -5.04
CA PRO A 127 -12.37 5.93 -4.69
C PRO A 127 -12.61 5.88 -3.18
N ARG A 128 -13.33 6.86 -2.66
CA ARG A 128 -13.84 6.86 -1.28
C ARG A 128 -14.92 5.81 -1.14
N ILE A 129 -14.83 4.98 -0.11
CA ILE A 129 -15.84 3.95 0.19
C ILE A 129 -16.29 3.98 1.65
N ASP A 130 -17.48 3.39 1.89
CA ASP A 130 -17.95 3.03 3.23
C ASP A 130 -17.51 1.60 3.64
N GLN A 131 -17.93 1.14 4.82
CA GLN A 131 -17.63 -0.21 5.30
C GLN A 131 -18.28 -1.33 4.48
N PHE A 132 -19.22 -1.04 3.61
CA PHE A 132 -19.85 -2.02 2.72
C PHE A 132 -19.19 -2.06 1.35
N GLY A 133 -18.25 -1.15 1.09
CA GLY A 133 -17.54 -1.02 -0.19
C GLY A 133 -18.26 -0.14 -1.20
N ARG A 134 -19.35 0.54 -0.82
CA ARG A 134 -20.06 1.51 -1.66
C ARG A 134 -19.20 2.76 -1.84
N CYS A 135 -19.11 3.25 -3.06
CA CYS A 135 -18.47 4.52 -3.38
C CYS A 135 -19.31 5.74 -2.93
N SER A 136 -18.91 6.95 -3.34
CA SER A 136 -19.70 8.17 -3.10
C SER A 136 -21.08 8.12 -3.76
N ASP A 137 -21.18 7.49 -4.91
CA ASP A 137 -22.46 7.03 -5.49
C ASP A 137 -22.65 5.56 -5.08
N PRO A 138 -23.71 5.23 -4.32
CA PRO A 138 -23.92 3.88 -3.79
C PRO A 138 -24.21 2.81 -4.83
N ALA A 139 -24.50 3.18 -6.07
CA ALA A 139 -24.63 2.24 -7.19
C ALA A 139 -23.27 1.61 -7.60
N TYR A 140 -22.15 2.17 -7.10
CA TYR A 140 -20.81 1.72 -7.43
C TYR A 140 -20.13 1.10 -6.20
N PHE A 141 -19.46 -0.02 -6.42
CA PHE A 141 -18.64 -0.72 -5.41
C PHE A 141 -17.21 -0.83 -5.88
N ALA A 142 -16.27 -0.77 -4.94
CA ALA A 142 -14.84 -0.89 -5.26
C ALA A 142 -14.11 -1.84 -4.31
N ALA A 143 -13.12 -2.56 -4.84
CA ALA A 143 -12.31 -3.54 -4.11
C ALA A 143 -10.86 -3.62 -4.62
N GLY A 144 -9.99 -4.20 -3.83
CA GLY A 144 -8.63 -4.55 -4.21
C GLY A 144 -7.69 -3.36 -4.41
N ASN A 145 -6.78 -3.47 -5.37
CA ASN A 145 -5.76 -2.45 -5.62
C ASN A 145 -6.30 -1.12 -6.16
N LEU A 146 -7.56 -1.08 -6.54
CA LEU A 146 -8.24 0.18 -6.88
C LEU A 146 -8.42 1.06 -5.64
N LEU A 147 -8.66 0.47 -4.46
CA LEU A 147 -8.88 1.23 -3.22
C LEU A 147 -7.59 1.81 -2.65
N ARG A 148 -6.47 1.12 -2.84
CA ARG A 148 -5.16 1.46 -2.29
C ARG A 148 -4.05 0.68 -2.98
N PRO A 149 -2.84 1.24 -3.10
CA PRO A 149 -1.74 0.53 -3.73
C PRO A 149 -1.25 -0.63 -2.87
N ILE A 150 -0.64 -1.62 -3.54
CA ILE A 150 0.15 -2.72 -2.99
C ILE A 150 -0.64 -3.64 -2.05
N GLU A 151 -1.54 -4.40 -2.63
CA GLU A 151 -2.11 -5.57 -1.99
C GLU A 151 -1.65 -6.87 -2.66
N THR A 152 -1.54 -7.92 -1.88
CA THR A 152 -1.27 -9.26 -2.44
C THR A 152 -2.50 -9.78 -3.18
N ALA A 153 -2.29 -10.58 -4.24
CA ALA A 153 -3.38 -11.19 -4.99
C ALA A 153 -4.38 -11.93 -4.08
N GLY A 154 -3.90 -12.68 -3.09
CA GLY A 154 -4.77 -13.38 -2.14
C GLY A 154 -5.59 -12.46 -1.23
N TRP A 155 -5.07 -11.26 -0.92
CA TRP A 155 -5.85 -10.27 -0.19
C TRP A 155 -6.92 -9.66 -1.08
N SER A 156 -6.54 -9.18 -2.26
CA SER A 156 -7.47 -8.58 -3.22
C SER A 156 -8.60 -9.55 -3.61
N PHE A 157 -8.29 -10.84 -3.76
CA PHE A 157 -9.28 -11.87 -4.03
C PHE A 157 -10.29 -12.03 -2.87
N ARG A 158 -9.82 -12.12 -1.61
CA ARG A 158 -10.72 -12.22 -0.44
C ARG A 158 -11.57 -10.98 -0.27
N GLU A 159 -11.00 -9.80 -0.48
CA GLU A 159 -11.72 -8.53 -0.40
C GLU A 159 -12.78 -8.44 -1.51
N GLY A 160 -12.42 -8.78 -2.76
CA GLY A 160 -13.38 -8.83 -3.87
C GLY A 160 -14.54 -9.79 -3.60
N ARG A 161 -14.26 -10.99 -3.08
CA ARG A 161 -15.33 -11.92 -2.66
C ARG A 161 -16.23 -11.33 -1.57
N ARG A 162 -15.65 -10.63 -0.59
CA ARG A 162 -16.44 -9.99 0.46
C ARG A 162 -17.33 -8.89 -0.11
N ILE A 163 -16.77 -8.02 -0.95
CA ILE A 163 -17.51 -6.93 -1.60
C ILE A 163 -18.62 -7.49 -2.51
N ALA A 164 -18.34 -8.56 -3.27
CA ALA A 164 -19.37 -9.20 -4.09
C ALA A 164 -20.56 -9.73 -3.25
N GLY A 165 -20.29 -10.29 -2.06
CA GLY A 165 -21.34 -10.69 -1.12
C GLY A 165 -22.14 -9.49 -0.58
N LEU A 166 -21.46 -8.38 -0.28
CA LEU A 166 -22.12 -7.14 0.17
C LEU A 166 -22.95 -6.51 -0.94
N LEU A 167 -22.43 -6.46 -2.17
CA LEU A 167 -23.19 -6.02 -3.34
C LEU A 167 -24.48 -6.87 -3.55
N ALA A 168 -24.36 -8.19 -3.44
CA ALA A 168 -25.52 -9.07 -3.56
C ALA A 168 -26.54 -8.83 -2.43
N ALA A 169 -26.10 -8.55 -1.21
CA ALA A 169 -26.97 -8.19 -0.09
C ALA A 169 -27.64 -6.82 -0.31
N ASP A 170 -26.89 -5.86 -0.88
CA ASP A 170 -27.40 -4.54 -1.23
C ASP A 170 -28.53 -4.61 -2.26
N LEU A 171 -28.35 -5.41 -3.32
CA LEU A 171 -29.36 -5.64 -4.35
C LEU A 171 -30.63 -6.30 -3.80
N ARG A 172 -30.55 -7.00 -2.65
CA ARG A 172 -31.72 -7.56 -1.95
C ARG A 172 -32.27 -6.63 -0.87
N ALA A 173 -31.77 -5.41 -0.77
CA ALA A 173 -32.11 -4.45 0.28
C ALA A 173 -31.86 -4.99 1.71
N GLU A 174 -30.86 -5.85 1.87
CA GLU A 174 -30.44 -6.42 3.17
C GLU A 174 -29.39 -5.56 3.89
N LEU A 175 -28.81 -4.57 3.21
CA LEU A 175 -27.91 -3.60 3.80
C LEU A 175 -28.66 -2.34 4.23
N PRO A 176 -28.15 -1.61 5.24
CA PRO A 176 -28.71 -0.32 5.61
C PRO A 176 -28.68 0.64 4.40
N SER A 177 -29.63 1.56 4.36
CA SER A 177 -29.68 2.58 3.32
C SER A 177 -28.37 3.35 3.26
N ALA A 178 -27.94 3.69 2.04
CA ALA A 178 -26.78 4.55 1.86
C ALA A 178 -27.07 5.91 2.45
N ALA A 179 -26.25 6.33 3.38
CA ALA A 179 -26.31 7.64 4.03
C ALA A 179 -24.91 8.28 4.02
N PRO A 180 -24.81 9.60 4.19
CA PRO A 180 -23.54 10.24 4.43
C PRO A 180 -22.91 9.60 5.68
N GLY A 181 -21.91 8.77 5.51
CA GLY A 181 -21.21 8.13 6.63
C GLY A 181 -20.38 9.17 7.41
N ILE A 182 -19.96 8.77 8.59
CA ILE A 182 -19.04 9.53 9.42
C ILE A 182 -17.67 9.48 8.76
N ALA A 183 -17.14 10.64 8.34
CA ALA A 183 -15.81 10.72 7.75
C ALA A 183 -14.72 10.34 8.77
N ILE A 184 -13.68 9.71 8.30
CA ILE A 184 -12.52 9.33 9.11
C ILE A 184 -11.37 10.28 8.79
N ASP A 185 -10.95 11.06 9.78
CA ASP A 185 -9.78 11.91 9.72
C ASP A 185 -8.56 11.14 10.22
N CYS A 186 -7.44 11.22 9.50
CA CYS A 186 -6.19 10.58 9.89
C CYS A 186 -5.14 11.63 10.28
N SER A 187 -4.40 11.36 11.35
CA SER A 187 -3.32 12.24 11.82
C SER A 187 -2.02 11.48 12.13
N GLY A 188 -0.91 12.22 12.26
CA GLY A 188 0.41 11.66 12.46
C GLY A 188 0.99 11.05 11.18
N PRO A 189 1.81 9.99 11.29
CA PRO A 189 2.47 9.35 10.14
C PRO A 189 1.53 8.49 9.29
N LEU A 190 0.21 8.59 9.47
CA LEU A 190 -0.75 7.81 8.71
C LEU A 190 -0.84 8.34 7.26
N LYS A 191 -0.54 7.46 6.31
CA LYS A 191 -0.55 7.75 4.88
C LYS A 191 -1.94 7.64 4.27
N LEU A 192 -2.71 6.64 4.68
CA LEU A 192 -4.06 6.37 4.19
C LEU A 192 -4.88 5.51 5.16
N CYS A 193 -6.19 5.58 4.98
CA CYS A 193 -7.20 4.81 5.70
C CYS A 193 -8.26 4.32 4.70
N VAL A 194 -8.66 3.05 4.80
CA VAL A 194 -9.74 2.45 3.97
C VAL A 194 -10.57 1.51 4.85
N PRO A 195 -11.90 1.64 4.89
CA PRO A 195 -12.74 2.66 4.25
C PRO A 195 -12.47 4.07 4.80
N GLN A 196 -12.91 5.11 4.08
CA GLN A 196 -12.75 6.51 4.47
C GLN A 196 -13.94 7.07 5.24
N ARG A 197 -15.02 6.33 5.30
CA ARG A 197 -16.23 6.68 6.07
C ARG A 197 -16.86 5.43 6.66
N LEU A 198 -17.55 5.58 7.79
CA LEU A 198 -18.32 4.52 8.43
C LEU A 198 -19.76 5.00 8.68
N LEU A 199 -20.73 4.13 8.47
CA LEU A 199 -22.06 4.31 8.99
C LEU A 199 -22.09 3.78 10.43
N ALA A 200 -22.79 4.46 11.32
CA ALA A 200 -23.04 3.99 12.69
C ALA A 200 -24.12 2.88 12.68
N ASP A 201 -23.82 1.78 11.99
CA ASP A 201 -24.71 0.64 11.80
C ASP A 201 -23.99 -0.64 12.16
N PRO A 202 -24.60 -1.56 12.95
CA PRO A 202 -23.96 -2.79 13.40
C PRO A 202 -23.86 -3.87 12.31
N THR A 203 -24.47 -3.67 11.15
CA THR A 203 -24.44 -4.65 10.05
C THR A 203 -23.00 -4.96 9.64
N PRO A 204 -22.64 -6.26 9.55
CA PRO A 204 -21.27 -6.64 9.21
C PRO A 204 -20.87 -6.26 7.79
N GLY A 205 -19.97 -5.30 7.67
CA GLY A 205 -19.36 -4.86 6.42
C GLY A 205 -17.99 -5.49 6.17
N LEU A 206 -17.01 -4.71 5.74
CA LEU A 206 -15.61 -5.07 5.70
C LEU A 206 -15.11 -5.42 7.10
N ALA A 207 -14.20 -6.40 7.19
CA ALA A 207 -13.73 -6.87 8.49
C ALA A 207 -12.81 -5.87 9.22
N HIS A 208 -12.12 -5.01 8.47
CA HIS A 208 -11.07 -4.17 9.04
C HIS A 208 -11.05 -2.77 8.42
N LEU A 209 -10.74 -1.80 9.26
CA LEU A 209 -10.14 -0.55 8.85
C LEU A 209 -8.67 -0.83 8.51
N GLN A 210 -8.24 -0.47 7.33
CA GLN A 210 -6.89 -0.72 6.82
C GLN A 210 -6.12 0.56 6.72
N LEU A 211 -4.94 0.58 7.31
CA LEU A 211 -4.10 1.76 7.41
C LEU A 211 -2.71 1.47 6.83
N ARG A 212 -2.05 2.51 6.38
CA ARG A 212 -0.63 2.55 6.03
C ARG A 212 0.02 3.76 6.68
N VAL A 213 1.31 3.67 6.94
CA VAL A 213 2.13 4.79 7.39
C VAL A 213 3.06 5.26 6.27
N SER A 214 3.41 6.54 6.29
CA SER A 214 4.37 7.16 5.36
C SER A 214 5.82 6.86 5.72
N GLU A 215 6.09 6.64 7.01
CA GLU A 215 7.42 6.39 7.57
C GLU A 215 7.38 5.32 8.66
N ALA A 216 8.55 4.84 9.08
CA ALA A 216 8.65 3.93 10.20
C ALA A 216 8.25 4.64 11.50
N ALA A 217 7.31 4.05 12.24
CA ALA A 217 6.81 4.65 13.47
C ALA A 217 6.59 3.60 14.56
N SER A 218 6.84 3.99 15.81
CA SER A 218 6.51 3.21 17.01
C SER A 218 5.73 4.09 17.96
N GLY A 219 4.64 3.54 18.53
CA GLY A 219 3.77 4.33 19.40
C GLY A 219 2.40 3.70 19.58
N ARG A 220 1.39 4.54 19.79
CA ARG A 220 0.01 4.14 20.03
C ARG A 220 -0.89 4.59 18.88
N LEU A 221 -1.53 3.63 18.24
CA LEU A 221 -2.63 3.90 17.32
C LEU A 221 -3.92 4.01 18.13
N ARG A 222 -4.63 5.13 17.98
CA ARG A 222 -5.91 5.41 18.64
C ARG A 222 -7.00 5.68 17.62
N ILE A 223 -8.21 5.27 17.94
CA ILE A 223 -9.42 5.70 17.24
C ILE A 223 -10.30 6.43 18.24
N LEU A 224 -10.66 7.64 17.88
CA LEU A 224 -11.45 8.54 18.70
C LEU A 224 -12.80 8.78 18.01
N ALA A 225 -13.90 8.64 18.77
CA ALA A 225 -15.24 9.06 18.38
C ALA A 225 -15.57 10.33 19.15
N ASP A 226 -15.76 11.45 18.46
CA ASP A 226 -16.00 12.77 19.05
C ASP A 226 -15.01 13.11 20.18
N GLY A 227 -13.72 12.83 19.95
CA GLY A 227 -12.63 13.06 20.89
C GLY A 227 -12.49 12.00 22.00
N ARG A 228 -13.38 11.01 22.10
CA ARG A 228 -13.30 9.94 23.10
C ARG A 228 -12.66 8.69 22.50
N PRO A 229 -11.65 8.07 23.14
CA PRO A 229 -11.02 6.86 22.63
C PRO A 229 -12.00 5.68 22.68
N VAL A 230 -12.23 5.07 21.51
CA VAL A 230 -13.05 3.86 21.34
C VAL A 230 -12.21 2.63 21.05
N TRP A 231 -10.96 2.82 20.64
CA TRP A 231 -10.00 1.75 20.42
C TRP A 231 -8.57 2.26 20.51
N GLU A 232 -7.67 1.46 21.08
CA GLU A 232 -6.25 1.80 21.20
C GLU A 232 -5.39 0.55 21.14
N ARG A 233 -4.20 0.67 20.51
CA ARG A 233 -3.18 -0.39 20.49
C ARG A 233 -1.79 0.19 20.33
N ALA A 234 -0.83 -0.28 21.15
CA ALA A 234 0.59 -0.03 20.97
C ALA A 234 1.15 -0.92 19.85
N LEU A 235 1.90 -0.35 18.92
CA LEU A 235 2.50 -1.09 17.81
C LEU A 235 3.70 -0.35 17.20
N SER A 236 4.52 -1.12 16.49
CA SER A 236 5.57 -0.59 15.60
C SER A 236 5.23 -0.96 14.17
N CYS A 237 5.38 -0.01 13.27
CA CYS A 237 5.00 -0.17 11.87
C CYS A 237 6.07 0.37 10.93
N LEU A 238 6.04 -0.13 9.71
CA LEU A 238 6.89 0.30 8.60
C LEU A 238 6.00 0.71 7.42
N PRO A 239 6.49 1.60 6.55
CA PRO A 239 5.83 1.91 5.29
C PRO A 239 5.43 0.66 4.52
N GLU A 240 4.36 0.78 3.75
CA GLU A 240 3.80 -0.27 2.88
C GLU A 240 3.34 -1.56 3.62
N ARG A 241 3.51 -1.64 4.94
CA ARG A 241 2.95 -2.71 5.76
C ARG A 241 1.52 -2.40 6.16
N ARG A 242 0.65 -3.40 5.98
CA ARG A 242 -0.74 -3.29 6.34
C ARG A 242 -0.93 -3.26 7.85
N LEU A 243 -1.61 -2.23 8.35
CA LEU A 243 -2.14 -2.16 9.69
C LEU A 243 -3.64 -2.44 9.63
N LEU A 244 -4.13 -3.31 10.50
CA LEU A 244 -5.52 -3.73 10.52
C LEU A 244 -6.13 -3.43 11.89
N VAL A 245 -7.23 -2.70 11.88
CA VAL A 245 -8.08 -2.50 13.05
C VAL A 245 -9.40 -3.21 12.77
N PRO A 246 -9.79 -4.21 13.59
CA PRO A 246 -11.07 -4.89 13.40
C PRO A 246 -12.24 -3.89 13.56
N LEU A 247 -13.08 -3.74 12.54
CA LEU A 247 -14.24 -2.86 12.63
C LEU A 247 -15.23 -3.31 13.72
N ALA A 248 -15.37 -4.60 13.93
CA ALA A 248 -16.20 -5.15 15.01
C ALA A 248 -15.71 -4.78 16.44
N ALA A 249 -14.46 -4.35 16.57
CA ALA A 249 -13.93 -3.86 17.85
C ALA A 249 -14.24 -2.38 18.10
N LEU A 250 -14.70 -1.66 17.08
CA LEU A 250 -15.08 -0.25 17.18
C LEU A 250 -16.54 -0.17 17.65
N ARG A 251 -16.72 0.09 18.92
CA ARG A 251 -18.06 0.35 19.50
C ARG A 251 -18.37 1.83 19.38
N LEU A 252 -18.91 2.22 18.23
CA LEU A 252 -19.27 3.62 17.99
C LEU A 252 -20.59 3.95 18.69
N PRO A 253 -20.65 5.04 19.48
CA PRO A 253 -21.91 5.60 19.93
C PRO A 253 -22.81 5.95 18.74
N PRO A 254 -24.14 5.76 18.82
CA PRO A 254 -25.06 6.00 17.69
C PRO A 254 -25.05 7.46 17.19
N ASP A 255 -24.73 8.39 18.06
CA ASP A 255 -24.68 9.83 17.81
C ASP A 255 -23.30 10.33 17.35
N THR A 256 -22.33 9.44 17.12
CA THR A 256 -20.98 9.78 16.65
C THR A 256 -21.05 10.60 15.37
N ARG A 257 -20.41 11.76 15.38
CA ARG A 257 -20.34 12.68 14.22
C ARG A 257 -18.97 12.76 13.58
N ARG A 258 -17.91 12.46 14.33
CA ARG A 258 -16.53 12.52 13.87
C ARG A 258 -15.74 11.32 14.34
N LEU A 259 -14.97 10.75 13.42
CA LEU A 259 -14.00 9.72 13.73
C LEU A 259 -12.60 10.23 13.40
N GLU A 260 -11.69 10.01 14.32
CA GLU A 260 -10.29 10.38 14.16
C GLU A 260 -9.42 9.15 14.41
N VAL A 261 -8.50 8.88 13.48
CA VAL A 261 -7.46 7.87 13.63
C VAL A 261 -6.14 8.59 13.83
N ALA A 262 -5.62 8.52 15.04
CA ALA A 262 -4.40 9.21 15.43
C ALA A 262 -3.29 8.20 15.76
N PHE A 263 -2.09 8.43 15.24
CA PHE A 263 -0.90 7.69 15.62
C PHE A 263 0.00 8.57 16.46
N LEU A 264 0.03 8.30 17.77
CA LEU A 264 0.86 9.01 18.72
C LEU A 264 2.23 8.31 18.79
N THR A 265 3.24 8.90 18.17
CA THR A 265 4.60 8.39 18.23
C THR A 265 5.14 8.52 19.65
N SER A 266 5.80 7.46 20.16
CA SER A 266 6.62 7.57 21.35
C SER A 266 7.77 8.50 20.99
N GLY A 267 7.84 9.68 21.61
CA GLY A 267 8.98 10.58 21.43
C GLY A 267 10.28 9.83 21.77
N HIS A 268 11.29 10.02 20.94
CA HIS A 268 12.65 9.59 21.23
C HIS A 268 13.28 10.54 22.26
#